data_23d454086bf89f998aadc88159419e91
#
_entry.id   23d454086bf89f998aadc88159419e91
#
_cell.length_a   1.000
_cell.length_b   1.000
_cell.length_c   1.000
_cell.angle_alpha   90.00
_cell.angle_beta   90.00
_cell.angle_gamma   90.00
#
_symmetry.space_group_name_H-M   'P 1'
#
loop_
_entity.id
_entity.type
_entity.pdbx_description
1 polymer ?
#
loop_
_entity_poly.entity_id
_entity_poly.type
_entity_poly.pdbx_seq_one_letter_code
_entity_poly.pdbx_strand_id
1 'polypeptide(L)'
;PSPTDAYARSAEAPFDSERKLMSVLVASDGTPADAVANPVDAPSATVFTKGAPDVLLDRCVAEQVGNDVLALSPRRRDDLSSQVVELSREGYRTLGVAYRPAASGEREYFGEHSEHDLIFLGIVGISDPARQEAADAIAQAHRAGVETVMITGDHPVTAARIASDLGIIEAGREDAVLTGSALDQMDPDQMAQAVRKARVYARVSPDNKLQIVTALQEDRRSLR
;
A
#
# COMPACT_ATOMS: atom_id res chain seq x y z
N PRO A 1 -10.49 29.30 -2.76
CA PRO A 1 -9.55 28.61 -3.64
C PRO A 1 -9.01 27.38 -2.93
N SER A 2 -9.01 26.22 -3.61
CA SER A 2 -8.41 25.01 -3.09
C SER A 2 -6.88 25.21 -3.01
N PRO A 3 -6.16 24.64 -2.02
CA PRO A 3 -4.70 24.68 -2.01
C PRO A 3 -4.05 24.17 -3.29
N THR A 4 -4.78 23.39 -4.07
CA THR A 4 -4.36 22.84 -5.38
C THR A 4 -4.39 23.87 -6.52
N ASP A 5 -5.10 24.98 -6.37
CA ASP A 5 -5.20 26.02 -7.42
C ASP A 5 -3.94 26.88 -7.55
N ALA A 6 -3.06 26.83 -6.55
CA ALA A 6 -1.79 27.58 -6.53
C ALA A 6 -0.62 26.87 -7.25
N TYR A 7 -0.81 25.61 -7.66
CA TYR A 7 0.26 24.78 -8.23
C TYR A 7 -0.18 24.16 -9.56
N ALA A 8 0.38 24.64 -10.65
CA ALA A 8 0.11 24.11 -11.97
C ALA A 8 0.99 22.88 -12.27
N ARG A 9 0.37 21.71 -12.50
CA ARG A 9 1.09 20.54 -12.99
C ARG A 9 1.57 20.82 -14.42
N SER A 10 2.88 20.81 -14.63
CA SER A 10 3.53 21.15 -15.90
C SER A 10 3.90 19.92 -16.73
N ALA A 11 4.24 18.81 -16.07
CA ALA A 11 4.58 17.55 -16.71
C ALA A 11 4.33 16.37 -15.74
N GLU A 12 4.27 15.16 -16.26
CA GLU A 12 4.03 13.93 -15.49
C GLU A 12 4.82 12.76 -16.06
N ALA A 13 5.45 11.98 -15.19
CA ALA A 13 5.88 10.61 -15.43
C ALA A 13 4.85 9.70 -14.76
N PRO A 14 3.94 9.05 -15.52
CA PRO A 14 2.84 8.26 -14.97
C PRO A 14 3.33 7.09 -14.13
N PHE A 15 2.47 6.55 -13.27
CA PHE A 15 2.79 5.35 -12.51
C PHE A 15 3.10 4.19 -13.45
N ASP A 16 4.21 3.52 -13.16
CA ASP A 16 4.59 2.28 -13.79
C ASP A 16 4.79 1.17 -12.74
N SER A 17 4.27 -0.02 -13.02
CA SER A 17 4.26 -1.15 -12.07
C SER A 17 5.63 -1.80 -11.88
N GLU A 18 6.54 -1.69 -12.84
CA GLU A 18 7.92 -2.19 -12.73
C GLU A 18 8.74 -1.21 -11.90
N ARG A 19 8.64 0.08 -12.22
CA ARG A 19 9.31 1.18 -11.52
C ARG A 19 8.69 1.47 -10.15
N LYS A 20 7.38 1.22 -9.98
CA LYS A 20 6.58 1.46 -8.77
C LYS A 20 6.57 2.92 -8.29
N LEU A 21 6.85 3.86 -9.15
CA LEU A 21 6.92 5.29 -8.89
C LEU A 21 6.00 6.05 -9.85
N MET A 22 5.63 7.25 -9.43
CA MET A 22 4.94 8.27 -10.22
C MET A 22 5.51 9.63 -9.85
N SER A 23 5.79 10.49 -10.84
CA SER A 23 6.35 11.81 -10.61
C SER A 23 5.59 12.89 -11.36
N VAL A 24 5.53 14.06 -10.76
CA VAL A 24 4.94 15.26 -11.38
C VAL A 24 5.90 16.42 -11.25
N LEU A 25 5.96 17.23 -12.29
CA LEU A 25 6.61 18.54 -12.25
C LEU A 25 5.56 19.62 -12.01
N VAL A 26 5.73 20.36 -10.95
CA VAL A 26 4.82 21.42 -10.53
C VAL A 26 5.53 22.76 -10.65
N ALA A 27 4.98 23.69 -11.44
CA ALA A 27 5.46 25.03 -11.52
C ALA A 27 4.87 25.87 -10.37
N SER A 28 5.70 26.71 -9.75
CA SER A 28 5.24 27.73 -8.81
C SER A 28 4.87 28.99 -9.58
N ASP A 29 3.65 29.48 -9.43
CA ASP A 29 3.18 30.72 -10.05
C ASP A 29 3.76 31.98 -9.41
N GLY A 30 4.82 31.83 -8.59
CA GLY A 30 5.48 32.96 -7.94
C GLY A 30 4.71 33.59 -6.77
N THR A 31 3.58 33.02 -6.36
CA THR A 31 2.90 33.36 -5.10
C THR A 31 3.19 32.31 -4.05
N PRO A 32 4.06 32.59 -3.08
CA PRO A 32 4.28 31.65 -1.99
C PRO A 32 3.08 31.70 -1.06
N ALA A 33 2.16 30.76 -1.18
CA ALA A 33 1.36 30.37 -0.05
C ALA A 33 2.26 29.54 0.86
N ASP A 34 2.74 30.17 1.94
CA ASP A 34 3.55 29.53 2.99
C ASP A 34 4.87 28.89 2.51
N ALA A 35 5.70 29.69 1.82
CA ALA A 35 7.10 29.36 1.63
C ALA A 35 7.77 29.26 3.01
N VAL A 36 8.05 28.03 3.41
CA VAL A 36 8.95 27.75 4.50
C VAL A 36 10.28 28.45 4.18
N ALA A 37 10.46 29.58 4.84
CA ALA A 37 11.69 30.30 5.08
C ALA A 37 12.71 30.44 3.93
N ASN A 38 12.43 31.14 2.85
CA ASN A 38 13.26 32.16 2.22
C ASN A 38 12.76 32.53 0.81
N PRO A 39 12.29 33.72 0.56
CA PRO A 39 11.69 34.10 -0.73
C PRO A 39 12.70 34.33 -1.86
N VAL A 40 13.99 34.24 -1.62
CA VAL A 40 15.03 34.53 -2.63
C VAL A 40 15.43 33.29 -3.45
N ASP A 41 15.19 32.09 -2.96
CA ASP A 41 15.63 30.83 -3.58
C ASP A 41 14.49 29.80 -3.83
N ALA A 42 13.24 30.25 -3.86
CA ALA A 42 12.14 29.33 -4.19
C ALA A 42 12.32 28.81 -5.63
N PRO A 43 12.46 27.50 -5.85
CA PRO A 43 12.65 26.97 -7.19
C PRO A 43 11.41 27.31 -8.03
N SER A 44 11.63 27.73 -9.28
CA SER A 44 10.55 28.02 -10.24
C SER A 44 9.69 26.80 -10.57
N ALA A 45 10.18 25.60 -10.24
CA ALA A 45 9.45 24.32 -10.35
C ALA A 45 10.00 23.29 -9.37
N THR A 46 9.16 22.36 -8.98
CA THR A 46 9.49 21.27 -8.05
C THR A 46 9.02 19.93 -8.63
N VAL A 47 9.89 18.94 -8.56
CA VAL A 47 9.54 17.54 -8.85
C VAL A 47 9.01 16.92 -7.57
N PHE A 48 7.80 16.36 -7.62
CA PHE A 48 7.25 15.52 -6.56
C PHE A 48 7.15 14.09 -7.06
N THR A 49 7.65 13.17 -6.26
CA THR A 49 7.62 11.73 -6.55
C THR A 49 6.93 10.99 -5.43
N LYS A 50 6.04 10.04 -5.79
CA LYS A 50 5.41 9.14 -4.85
C LYS A 50 5.49 7.69 -5.36
N GLY A 51 5.51 6.75 -4.45
CA GLY A 51 5.49 5.33 -4.82
C GLY A 51 5.87 4.38 -3.69
N ALA A 52 6.32 3.19 -4.05
CA ALA A 52 6.74 2.18 -3.09
C ALA A 52 7.91 2.73 -2.25
N PRO A 53 7.78 2.74 -0.91
CA PRO A 53 8.78 3.41 -0.05
C PRO A 53 10.18 2.83 -0.17
N ASP A 54 10.30 1.52 -0.39
CA ASP A 54 11.58 0.83 -0.60
C ASP A 54 12.31 1.38 -1.83
N VAL A 55 11.62 1.46 -2.96
CA VAL A 55 12.18 1.99 -4.21
C VAL A 55 12.46 3.49 -4.11
N LEU A 56 11.54 4.24 -3.49
CA LEU A 56 11.67 5.69 -3.35
C LEU A 56 12.86 6.08 -2.47
N LEU A 57 13.07 5.38 -1.35
CA LEU A 57 14.19 5.62 -0.45
C LEU A 57 15.54 5.44 -1.16
N ASP A 58 15.66 4.50 -2.10
CA ASP A 58 16.88 4.30 -2.88
C ASP A 58 17.19 5.48 -3.84
N ARG A 59 16.18 6.27 -4.18
CA ARG A 59 16.30 7.49 -5.00
C ARG A 59 16.55 8.76 -4.17
N CYS A 60 16.47 8.66 -2.83
CA CYS A 60 16.62 9.80 -1.94
C CYS A 60 18.07 9.94 -1.46
N VAL A 61 18.57 11.17 -1.44
CA VAL A 61 19.90 11.56 -0.89
C VAL A 61 19.77 12.29 0.44
N ALA A 62 18.59 12.83 0.73
CA ALA A 62 18.29 13.60 1.94
C ALA A 62 16.87 13.31 2.45
N GLU A 63 16.56 13.79 3.66
CA GLU A 63 15.23 13.82 4.24
C GLU A 63 14.89 15.22 4.76
N GLN A 64 13.61 15.58 4.70
CA GLN A 64 13.08 16.79 5.31
C GLN A 64 12.70 16.51 6.77
N VAL A 65 13.30 17.22 7.71
CA VAL A 65 12.99 17.12 9.14
C VAL A 65 12.61 18.52 9.66
N GLY A 66 11.32 18.74 9.83
CA GLY A 66 10.83 20.11 10.08
C GLY A 66 11.17 21.03 8.92
N ASN A 67 11.96 22.09 9.18
CA ASN A 67 12.39 23.05 8.17
C ASN A 67 13.78 22.74 7.58
N ASP A 68 14.46 21.72 8.07
CA ASP A 68 15.83 21.40 7.68
C ASP A 68 15.87 20.24 6.68
N VAL A 69 16.78 20.28 5.72
CA VAL A 69 17.10 19.20 4.81
C VAL A 69 18.39 18.55 5.29
N LEU A 70 18.31 17.30 5.72
CA LEU A 70 19.43 16.55 6.29
C LEU A 70 19.82 15.40 5.35
N ALA A 71 21.12 15.13 5.21
CA ALA A 71 21.60 14.02 4.42
C ALA A 71 21.06 12.68 4.96
N LEU A 72 20.54 11.83 4.08
CA LEU A 72 19.98 10.53 4.42
C LEU A 72 21.09 9.51 4.61
N SER A 73 21.51 9.31 5.87
CA SER A 73 22.54 8.32 6.22
C SER A 73 22.04 6.88 5.99
N PRO A 74 22.94 5.89 5.77
CA PRO A 74 22.57 4.49 5.66
C PRO A 74 21.74 3.99 6.85
N ARG A 75 22.16 4.32 8.08
CA ARG A 75 21.42 3.96 9.29
C ARG A 75 20.01 4.52 9.31
N ARG A 76 19.86 5.80 8.92
CA ARG A 76 18.54 6.43 8.88
C ARG A 76 17.63 5.80 7.84
N ARG A 77 18.18 5.39 6.69
CA ARG A 77 17.47 4.64 5.65
C ARG A 77 16.96 3.30 6.20
N ASP A 78 17.78 2.57 6.95
CA ASP A 78 17.39 1.31 7.58
C ASP A 78 16.26 1.52 8.62
N ASP A 79 16.36 2.59 9.42
CA ASP A 79 15.31 2.96 10.38
C ASP A 79 13.97 3.24 9.68
N LEU A 80 13.98 4.00 8.58
CA LEU A 80 12.78 4.29 7.79
C LEU A 80 12.21 3.02 7.14
N SER A 81 13.06 2.16 6.60
CA SER A 81 12.65 0.87 6.04
C SER A 81 11.99 -0.02 7.09
N SER A 82 12.51 -0.01 8.32
CA SER A 82 11.91 -0.74 9.45
C SER A 82 10.53 -0.20 9.81
N GLN A 83 10.33 1.13 9.79
CA GLN A 83 9.02 1.76 10.01
C GLN A 83 8.01 1.37 8.92
N VAL A 84 8.44 1.27 7.65
CA VAL A 84 7.58 0.78 6.55
C VAL A 84 7.09 -0.63 6.83
N VAL A 85 7.99 -1.52 7.28
CA VAL A 85 7.65 -2.91 7.64
C VAL A 85 6.66 -2.95 8.80
N GLU A 86 6.85 -2.10 9.79
CA GLU A 86 5.98 -2.03 10.96
C GLU A 86 4.57 -1.55 10.60
N LEU A 87 4.45 -0.47 9.83
CA LEU A 87 3.18 0.01 9.29
C LEU A 87 2.48 -1.06 8.43
N SER A 88 3.25 -1.81 7.63
CA SER A 88 2.70 -2.89 6.82
C SER A 88 2.18 -4.06 7.68
N ARG A 89 2.84 -4.37 8.80
CA ARG A 89 2.37 -5.36 9.78
C ARG A 89 1.08 -4.91 10.47
N GLU A 90 0.91 -3.61 10.66
CA GLU A 90 -0.32 -3.01 11.18
C GLU A 90 -1.44 -2.96 10.13
N GLY A 91 -1.21 -3.46 8.91
CA GLY A 91 -2.21 -3.54 7.85
C GLY A 91 -2.33 -2.27 6.99
N TYR A 92 -1.42 -1.32 7.13
CA TYR A 92 -1.39 -0.15 6.26
C TYR A 92 -0.75 -0.48 4.90
N ARG A 93 -1.37 0.00 3.84
CA ARG A 93 -0.70 0.14 2.54
C ARG A 93 0.15 1.39 2.59
N THR A 94 1.46 1.25 2.47
CA THR A 94 2.39 2.36 2.61
C THR A 94 2.72 3.00 1.25
N LEU A 95 2.81 4.31 1.24
CA LEU A 95 3.21 5.13 0.10
C LEU A 95 4.28 6.12 0.58
N GLY A 96 5.45 6.09 -0.03
CA GLY A 96 6.49 7.09 0.17
C GLY A 96 6.22 8.35 -0.65
N VAL A 97 6.64 9.49 -0.14
CA VAL A 97 6.58 10.80 -0.82
C VAL A 97 7.93 11.47 -0.70
N ALA A 98 8.42 12.02 -1.80
CA ALA A 98 9.67 12.77 -1.87
C ALA A 98 9.55 13.94 -2.86
N TYR A 99 10.49 14.87 -2.80
CA TYR A 99 10.56 15.99 -3.72
C TYR A 99 12.02 16.36 -4.02
N ARG A 100 12.21 17.19 -5.01
CA ARG A 100 13.43 17.97 -5.22
C ARG A 100 13.14 19.24 -6.04
N PRO A 101 13.97 20.28 -5.94
CA PRO A 101 13.97 21.37 -6.90
C PRO A 101 14.19 20.83 -8.32
N ALA A 102 13.45 21.35 -9.28
CA ALA A 102 13.67 21.01 -10.68
C ALA A 102 14.88 21.77 -11.25
N ALA A 103 15.59 21.13 -12.18
CA ALA A 103 16.65 21.80 -12.93
C ALA A 103 16.05 22.78 -13.94
N SER A 104 16.83 23.78 -14.34
CA SER A 104 16.43 24.73 -15.39
C SER A 104 16.18 23.99 -16.70
N GLY A 105 15.01 24.19 -17.32
CA GLY A 105 14.63 23.56 -18.57
C GLY A 105 14.18 22.10 -18.45
N GLU A 106 14.12 21.52 -17.26
CA GLU A 106 13.77 20.10 -17.05
C GLU A 106 12.38 19.73 -17.59
N ARG A 107 11.48 20.69 -17.72
CA ARG A 107 10.15 20.49 -18.28
C ARG A 107 10.17 19.86 -19.69
N GLU A 108 11.16 20.22 -20.50
CA GLU A 108 11.25 19.78 -21.91
C GLU A 108 11.58 18.30 -22.05
N TYR A 109 12.21 17.72 -21.03
CA TYR A 109 12.66 16.33 -21.02
C TYR A 109 12.25 15.56 -19.77
N PHE A 110 11.23 16.06 -19.05
CA PHE A 110 10.75 15.45 -17.81
C PHE A 110 10.25 14.01 -18.04
N GLY A 111 10.68 13.09 -17.19
CA GLY A 111 10.31 11.67 -17.28
C GLY A 111 10.89 10.85 -16.12
N GLU A 112 10.97 9.55 -16.31
CA GLU A 112 11.48 8.60 -15.30
C GLU A 112 12.91 8.90 -14.83
N HIS A 113 13.74 9.41 -15.73
CA HIS A 113 15.11 9.83 -15.40
C HIS A 113 15.17 11.03 -14.46
N SER A 114 14.06 11.74 -14.25
CA SER A 114 13.97 12.84 -13.28
C SER A 114 13.84 12.35 -11.83
N GLU A 115 13.70 11.05 -11.60
CA GLU A 115 13.51 10.43 -10.28
C GLU A 115 14.84 10.11 -9.59
N HIS A 116 15.64 11.13 -9.33
CA HIS A 116 16.95 10.99 -8.65
C HIS A 116 17.19 12.18 -7.70
N ASP A 117 18.16 12.03 -6.80
CA ASP A 117 18.59 13.03 -5.83
C ASP A 117 17.40 13.62 -5.03
N LEU A 118 16.43 12.77 -4.72
CA LEU A 118 15.21 13.18 -4.06
C LEU A 118 15.45 13.47 -2.57
N ILE A 119 14.61 14.34 -2.02
CA ILE A 119 14.51 14.66 -0.59
C ILE A 119 13.26 13.96 -0.07
N PHE A 120 13.45 13.01 0.80
CA PHE A 120 12.35 12.24 1.40
C PHE A 120 11.51 13.11 2.32
N LEU A 121 10.17 13.12 2.11
CA LEU A 121 9.22 13.85 2.94
C LEU A 121 8.59 12.98 4.02
N GLY A 122 8.34 11.71 3.71
CA GLY A 122 7.70 10.82 4.67
C GLY A 122 6.96 9.65 4.04
N ILE A 123 6.30 8.89 4.91
CA ILE A 123 5.49 7.72 4.55
C ILE A 123 4.04 8.03 4.90
N VAL A 124 3.15 7.78 3.95
CA VAL A 124 1.71 7.81 4.16
C VAL A 124 1.22 6.38 4.33
N GLY A 125 0.62 6.08 5.48
CA GLY A 125 -0.10 4.85 5.72
C GLY A 125 -1.55 5.00 5.25
N ILE A 126 -1.96 4.20 4.28
CA ILE A 126 -3.33 4.16 3.76
C ILE A 126 -4.00 2.95 4.39
N SER A 127 -5.05 3.18 5.17
CA SER A 127 -5.92 2.15 5.70
C SER A 127 -7.24 2.22 4.94
N ASP A 128 -7.71 1.06 4.48
CA ASP A 128 -9.08 0.90 4.00
C ASP A 128 -9.82 0.08 5.07
N PRO A 129 -10.38 0.73 6.10
CA PRO A 129 -11.06 0.03 7.17
C PRO A 129 -12.27 -0.70 6.61
N ALA A 130 -12.50 -1.90 7.11
CA ALA A 130 -13.71 -2.64 6.80
C ALA A 130 -14.94 -1.79 7.13
N ARG A 131 -15.96 -1.83 6.26
CA ARG A 131 -17.19 -1.11 6.48
C ARG A 131 -17.88 -1.63 7.74
N GLN A 132 -18.39 -0.73 8.58
CA GLN A 132 -19.08 -1.11 9.82
C GLN A 132 -20.24 -2.06 9.55
N GLU A 133 -20.99 -1.81 8.48
CA GLU A 133 -22.13 -2.63 8.07
C GLU A 133 -21.70 -4.07 7.72
N ALA A 134 -20.48 -4.28 7.27
CA ALA A 134 -19.95 -5.61 6.95
C ALA A 134 -19.75 -6.45 8.23
N ALA A 135 -19.22 -5.85 9.29
CA ALA A 135 -19.05 -6.52 10.59
C ALA A 135 -20.41 -6.95 11.17
N ASP A 136 -21.40 -6.06 11.13
CA ASP A 136 -22.75 -6.34 11.60
C ASP A 136 -23.44 -7.47 10.80
N ALA A 137 -23.28 -7.45 9.46
CA ALA A 137 -23.82 -8.46 8.57
C ALA A 137 -23.17 -9.83 8.81
N ILE A 138 -21.85 -9.87 9.02
CA ILE A 138 -21.11 -11.09 9.34
C ILE A 138 -21.56 -11.66 10.69
N ALA A 139 -21.68 -10.82 11.71
CA ALA A 139 -22.19 -11.24 13.03
C ALA A 139 -23.61 -11.79 12.93
N GLN A 140 -24.47 -11.21 12.08
CA GLN A 140 -25.82 -11.72 11.83
C GLN A 140 -25.80 -13.08 11.10
N ALA A 141 -24.94 -13.23 10.09
CA ALA A 141 -24.75 -14.48 9.36
C ALA A 141 -24.29 -15.61 10.30
N HIS A 142 -23.32 -15.33 11.17
CA HIS A 142 -22.83 -16.29 12.16
C HIS A 142 -23.91 -16.74 13.13
N ARG A 143 -24.77 -15.81 13.63
CA ARG A 143 -25.92 -16.15 14.48
C ARG A 143 -26.94 -17.02 13.75
N ALA A 144 -27.04 -16.90 12.44
CA ALA A 144 -27.91 -17.74 11.61
C ALA A 144 -27.25 -19.09 11.21
N GLY A 145 -26.04 -19.39 11.70
CA GLY A 145 -25.30 -20.60 11.37
C GLY A 145 -24.64 -20.58 9.99
N VAL A 146 -24.49 -19.39 9.39
CA VAL A 146 -23.81 -19.22 8.09
C VAL A 146 -22.34 -18.92 8.34
N GLU A 147 -21.46 -19.79 7.84
CA GLU A 147 -20.02 -19.56 7.87
C GLU A 147 -19.61 -18.55 6.79
N THR A 148 -18.80 -17.58 7.17
CA THR A 148 -18.26 -16.56 6.27
C THR A 148 -16.78 -16.81 6.02
N VAL A 149 -16.34 -16.74 4.77
CA VAL A 149 -14.93 -16.83 4.38
C VAL A 149 -14.51 -15.57 3.64
N MET A 150 -13.27 -15.13 3.86
CA MET A 150 -12.66 -14.02 3.14
C MET A 150 -11.73 -14.54 2.04
N ILE A 151 -11.90 -14.04 0.82
CA ILE A 151 -11.04 -14.37 -0.32
C ILE A 151 -10.52 -13.05 -0.91
N THR A 152 -9.21 -12.83 -0.81
CA THR A 152 -8.59 -11.55 -1.18
C THR A 152 -7.27 -11.71 -1.93
N GLY A 153 -6.90 -10.70 -2.72
CA GLY A 153 -5.56 -10.56 -3.30
C GLY A 153 -4.54 -9.93 -2.36
N ASP A 154 -4.96 -9.48 -1.17
CA ASP A 154 -4.12 -8.79 -0.20
C ASP A 154 -3.08 -9.70 0.46
N HIS A 155 -2.11 -9.07 1.12
CA HIS A 155 -1.10 -9.77 1.90
C HIS A 155 -1.73 -10.56 3.07
N PRO A 156 -1.25 -11.78 3.42
CA PRO A 156 -1.84 -12.61 4.48
C PRO A 156 -2.01 -11.91 5.83
N VAL A 157 -1.02 -11.11 6.24
CA VAL A 157 -1.07 -10.36 7.50
C VAL A 157 -2.20 -9.32 7.49
N THR A 158 -2.35 -8.57 6.39
CA THR A 158 -3.44 -7.61 6.20
C THR A 158 -4.79 -8.29 6.19
N ALA A 159 -4.90 -9.41 5.45
CA ALA A 159 -6.13 -10.20 5.35
C ALA A 159 -6.54 -10.78 6.72
N ALA A 160 -5.60 -11.30 7.49
CA ALA A 160 -5.84 -11.82 8.84
C ALA A 160 -6.39 -10.72 9.77
N ARG A 161 -5.79 -9.54 9.73
CA ARG A 161 -6.23 -8.40 10.52
C ARG A 161 -7.65 -7.97 10.16
N ILE A 162 -7.92 -7.73 8.87
CA ILE A 162 -9.27 -7.35 8.41
C ILE A 162 -10.30 -8.42 8.78
N ALA A 163 -9.97 -9.69 8.62
CA ALA A 163 -10.85 -10.79 8.98
C ALA A 163 -11.14 -10.85 10.50
N SER A 164 -10.15 -10.54 11.33
CA SER A 164 -10.32 -10.40 12.79
C SER A 164 -11.19 -9.19 13.16
N ASP A 165 -10.94 -8.02 12.53
CA ASP A 165 -11.72 -6.80 12.76
C ASP A 165 -13.20 -6.99 12.35
N LEU A 166 -13.46 -7.81 11.33
CA LEU A 166 -14.81 -8.19 10.87
C LEU A 166 -15.43 -9.34 11.66
N GLY A 167 -14.71 -9.99 12.57
CA GLY A 167 -15.19 -11.16 13.33
C GLY A 167 -15.31 -12.44 12.51
N ILE A 168 -14.62 -12.56 11.37
CA ILE A 168 -14.55 -13.79 10.57
C ILE A 168 -13.65 -14.82 11.26
N ILE A 169 -12.56 -14.37 11.88
CA ILE A 169 -11.66 -15.18 12.70
C ILE A 169 -11.45 -14.50 14.05
N GLU A 170 -11.04 -15.27 15.04
CA GLU A 170 -10.59 -14.74 16.33
C GLU A 170 -9.18 -14.14 16.19
N ALA A 171 -8.87 -13.14 17.01
CA ALA A 171 -7.54 -12.54 17.03
C ALA A 171 -6.46 -13.60 17.34
N GLY A 172 -5.36 -13.58 16.57
CA GLY A 172 -4.27 -14.54 16.72
C GLY A 172 -4.47 -15.89 16.02
N ARG A 173 -5.58 -16.10 15.29
CA ARG A 173 -5.85 -17.30 14.51
C ARG A 173 -5.20 -17.26 13.13
N GLU A 174 -3.86 -17.10 13.09
CA GLU A 174 -3.10 -17.11 11.83
C GLU A 174 -3.16 -18.48 11.12
N ASP A 175 -3.43 -19.54 11.85
CA ASP A 175 -3.67 -20.90 11.34
C ASP A 175 -4.93 -21.00 10.46
N ALA A 176 -5.83 -20.04 10.54
CA ALA A 176 -7.02 -19.95 9.70
C ALA A 176 -6.77 -19.23 8.36
N VAL A 177 -5.53 -18.82 8.08
CA VAL A 177 -5.14 -18.09 6.86
C VAL A 177 -4.36 -18.99 5.92
N LEU A 178 -4.84 -19.13 4.68
CA LEU A 178 -4.14 -19.82 3.59
C LEU A 178 -3.76 -18.88 2.47
N THR A 179 -2.63 -19.14 1.82
CA THR A 179 -2.19 -18.37 0.65
C THR A 179 -2.46 -19.13 -0.65
N GLY A 180 -2.61 -18.38 -1.77
CA GLY A 180 -2.75 -18.99 -3.09
C GLY A 180 -1.60 -19.96 -3.40
N SER A 181 -0.35 -19.58 -3.08
CA SER A 181 0.82 -20.44 -3.28
C SER A 181 0.80 -21.72 -2.43
N ALA A 182 0.20 -21.69 -1.26
CA ALA A 182 0.00 -22.91 -0.45
C ALA A 182 -1.08 -23.81 -1.08
N LEU A 183 -2.16 -23.22 -1.59
CA LEU A 183 -3.22 -23.97 -2.28
C LEU A 183 -2.70 -24.67 -3.55
N ASP A 184 -1.82 -24.02 -4.32
CA ASP A 184 -1.25 -24.57 -5.54
C ASP A 184 -0.36 -25.81 -5.30
N GLN A 185 0.09 -26.03 -4.07
CA GLN A 185 0.92 -27.16 -3.66
C GLN A 185 0.12 -28.31 -3.03
N MET A 186 -1.19 -28.15 -2.83
CA MET A 186 -2.05 -29.14 -2.18
C MET A 186 -2.62 -30.13 -3.18
N ASP A 187 -2.65 -31.39 -2.79
CA ASP A 187 -3.47 -32.40 -3.46
C ASP A 187 -4.96 -32.25 -3.07
N PRO A 188 -5.91 -32.93 -3.75
CA PRO A 188 -7.34 -32.79 -3.46
C PRO A 188 -7.73 -33.12 -2.03
N ASP A 189 -7.09 -34.11 -1.40
CA ASP A 189 -7.39 -34.51 -0.03
C ASP A 189 -6.89 -33.49 0.98
N GLN A 190 -5.71 -32.95 0.76
CA GLN A 190 -5.15 -31.84 1.53
C GLN A 190 -6.03 -30.60 1.40
N MET A 191 -6.48 -30.28 0.20
CA MET A 191 -7.38 -29.15 -0.07
C MET A 191 -8.70 -29.30 0.71
N ALA A 192 -9.33 -30.48 0.67
CA ALA A 192 -10.56 -30.73 1.40
C ALA A 192 -10.40 -30.57 2.92
N GLN A 193 -9.24 -30.94 3.47
CA GLN A 193 -8.95 -30.72 4.89
C GLN A 193 -8.67 -29.26 5.21
N ALA A 194 -7.96 -28.57 4.32
CA ALA A 194 -7.57 -27.18 4.49
C ALA A 194 -8.78 -26.24 4.49
N VAL A 195 -9.74 -26.43 3.59
CA VAL A 195 -10.94 -25.57 3.49
C VAL A 195 -11.87 -25.69 4.70
N ARG A 196 -11.83 -26.80 5.44
CA ARG A 196 -12.59 -26.98 6.70
C ARG A 196 -12.08 -26.07 7.82
N LYS A 197 -10.78 -25.81 7.84
CA LYS A 197 -10.11 -25.05 8.90
C LYS A 197 -9.92 -23.56 8.53
N ALA A 198 -9.60 -23.31 7.27
CA ALA A 198 -9.35 -21.97 6.80
C ALA A 198 -10.63 -21.13 6.72
N ARG A 199 -10.49 -19.86 7.06
CA ARG A 199 -11.54 -18.84 6.92
C ARG A 199 -11.07 -17.66 6.10
N VAL A 200 -9.75 -17.56 5.84
CA VAL A 200 -9.14 -16.49 5.08
C VAL A 200 -8.23 -17.07 4.01
N TYR A 201 -8.41 -16.60 2.77
CA TYR A 201 -7.60 -16.97 1.63
C TYR A 201 -6.98 -15.71 1.04
N ALA A 202 -5.65 -15.61 1.17
CA ALA A 202 -4.87 -14.42 0.82
C ALA A 202 -3.98 -14.65 -0.41
N ARG A 203 -3.65 -13.60 -1.17
CA ARG A 203 -2.81 -13.69 -2.37
C ARG A 203 -3.31 -14.74 -3.38
N VAL A 204 -4.62 -14.84 -3.54
CA VAL A 204 -5.25 -15.82 -4.44
C VAL A 204 -5.42 -15.26 -5.85
N SER A 205 -5.18 -16.12 -6.84
CA SER A 205 -5.50 -15.89 -8.25
C SER A 205 -6.99 -16.12 -8.53
N PRO A 206 -7.51 -15.72 -9.70
CA PRO A 206 -8.86 -16.10 -10.13
C PRO A 206 -9.10 -17.63 -10.15
N ASP A 207 -8.09 -18.42 -10.54
CA ASP A 207 -8.17 -19.88 -10.59
C ASP A 207 -8.26 -20.48 -9.17
N ASN A 208 -7.48 -19.95 -8.23
CA ASN A 208 -7.60 -20.37 -6.82
C ASN A 208 -8.98 -20.08 -6.26
N LYS A 209 -9.64 -18.96 -6.64
CA LYS A 209 -11.00 -18.67 -6.18
C LYS A 209 -11.99 -19.75 -6.59
N LEU A 210 -11.88 -20.23 -7.83
CA LEU A 210 -12.74 -21.31 -8.32
C LEU A 210 -12.49 -22.62 -7.56
N GLN A 211 -11.23 -22.98 -7.34
CA GLN A 211 -10.84 -24.17 -6.57
C GLN A 211 -11.39 -24.12 -5.14
N ILE A 212 -11.24 -22.99 -4.44
CA ILE A 212 -11.78 -22.80 -3.07
C ILE A 212 -13.29 -22.98 -3.05
N VAL A 213 -14.02 -22.33 -3.97
CA VAL A 213 -15.49 -22.44 -4.02
C VAL A 213 -15.92 -23.87 -4.29
N THR A 214 -15.26 -24.58 -5.20
CA THR A 214 -15.56 -25.98 -5.52
C THR A 214 -15.34 -26.87 -4.29
N ALA A 215 -14.19 -26.75 -3.63
CA ALA A 215 -13.86 -27.55 -2.45
C ALA A 215 -14.84 -27.30 -1.27
N LEU A 216 -15.24 -26.03 -1.04
CA LEU A 216 -16.24 -25.68 -0.02
C LEU A 216 -17.63 -26.23 -0.35
N GLN A 217 -18.00 -26.30 -1.64
CA GLN A 217 -19.29 -26.88 -2.06
C GLN A 217 -19.31 -28.41 -1.92
N GLU A 218 -18.20 -29.08 -2.22
CA GLU A 218 -18.05 -30.54 -2.06
C GLU A 218 -18.07 -30.92 -0.58
N ASP A 219 -17.40 -30.18 0.29
CA ASP A 219 -17.44 -30.42 1.73
C ASP A 219 -18.85 -30.33 2.30
N ARG A 220 -19.63 -29.31 1.92
CA ARG A 220 -21.03 -29.19 2.33
C ARG A 220 -21.95 -30.32 1.80
N ARG A 221 -21.64 -30.89 0.67
CA ARG A 221 -22.38 -32.08 0.12
C ARG A 221 -22.06 -33.35 0.87
N SER A 222 -20.83 -33.48 1.41
CA SER A 222 -20.40 -34.65 2.19
C SER A 222 -21.00 -34.68 3.60
N LEU A 223 -21.56 -33.58 4.10
CA LEU A 223 -22.17 -33.46 5.42
C LEU A 223 -23.70 -33.64 5.43
N ARG A 224 -24.29 -33.94 4.27
CA ARG A 224 -25.72 -34.27 4.10
C ARG A 224 -25.92 -35.78 3.88
#